data_870f6de850de536f46bff158e4bf319a
#
_entry.id   870f6de850de536f46bff158e4bf319a
#
_cell.length_a   1.000
_cell.length_b   1.000
_cell.length_c   1.000
_cell.angle_alpha   90.00
_cell.angle_beta   90.00
_cell.angle_gamma   90.00
#
_symmetry.space_group_name_H-M   'P 1'
#
loop_
_entity.id
_entity.type
_entity.pdbx_description
1 polymer ?
#
loop_
_entity_poly.entity_id
_entity_poly.type
_entity_poly.pdbx_seq_one_letter_code
_entity_poly.pdbx_strand_id
1 'polypeptide(L)'
;MHIPFNKPFLIGNETKYIEQAVRSGKISGDGIFTKKCHSFFEEKYGFKKALLTTSCTDALEMCAILLDIKDGDEVIVPSYTFVSTVNAFLLRGAKLVFIDSKREHPGMEEHQIEALISPKTKAIVVVHYAGVACNMDTVMDIAKRHNLFVVEDAAQAINSFYTDKTSTAKPLGSIGHLSAFSFHETKNIISGEGGLLAINDERFIERAEIIREKGTNRSKFFRGEVDKYSWVDIGSSFLPSDIIAAFLYAQLEHLSTIQAKRIALWNTYNDGLQAIKNKVQLPFIPNYATNNAHMYFLVCNSLQERTALIKHLKDADIHAVFHYLSLHKSPFYEKKHDGRNLPLADHYSDCLIRLPMYYELEIEDVKNRIVKSILEFYKV
;
A
#
# COMPACT_ATOMS: atom_id res chain seq x y z
N MET A 1 5.12 -21.66 22.54
CA MET A 1 5.45 -21.65 21.08
C MET A 1 5.48 -20.19 20.64
N HIS A 2 6.53 -19.78 19.93
CA HIS A 2 6.71 -18.39 19.45
C HIS A 2 5.64 -18.01 18.42
N ILE A 3 5.05 -16.82 18.56
CA ILE A 3 4.14 -16.24 17.57
C ILE A 3 4.91 -15.10 16.86
N PRO A 4 5.37 -15.31 15.60
CA PRO A 4 6.07 -14.27 14.85
C PRO A 4 5.10 -13.14 14.45
N PHE A 5 5.64 -11.97 14.16
CA PHE A 5 4.84 -10.85 13.67
C PHE A 5 4.21 -11.13 12.30
N ASN A 6 4.95 -11.73 11.41
CA ASN A 6 4.53 -12.13 10.06
C ASN A 6 5.17 -13.47 9.70
N LYS A 7 4.51 -14.22 8.84
CA LYS A 7 5.02 -15.46 8.26
C LYS A 7 4.54 -15.54 6.82
N PRO A 8 5.45 -15.54 5.83
CA PRO A 8 5.10 -15.86 4.44
C PRO A 8 4.49 -17.24 4.36
N PHE A 9 3.55 -17.43 3.47
CA PHE A 9 2.84 -18.71 3.30
C PHE A 9 2.74 -19.09 1.83
N LEU A 10 2.55 -20.40 1.57
CA LEU A 10 2.26 -20.97 0.27
C LEU A 10 0.82 -21.46 0.24
N ILE A 11 0.13 -21.23 -0.86
CA ILE A 11 -1.24 -21.73 -1.06
C ILE A 11 -1.27 -23.04 -1.88
N GLY A 12 -0.11 -23.46 -2.40
CA GLY A 12 0.15 -24.78 -2.96
C GLY A 12 0.54 -24.83 -4.44
N ASN A 13 0.18 -23.84 -5.25
CA ASN A 13 0.47 -23.83 -6.68
C ASN A 13 1.73 -23.02 -7.09
N GLU A 14 2.36 -22.33 -6.18
CA GLU A 14 3.47 -21.39 -6.45
C GLU A 14 4.63 -22.08 -7.18
N THR A 15 5.13 -23.18 -6.60
CA THR A 15 6.27 -23.93 -7.19
C THR A 15 5.91 -24.56 -8.51
N LYS A 16 4.67 -25.07 -8.66
CA LYS A 16 4.15 -25.62 -9.90
C LYS A 16 4.12 -24.59 -11.03
N TYR A 17 3.67 -23.37 -10.74
CA TYR A 17 3.59 -22.31 -11.74
C TYR A 17 4.97 -21.73 -12.07
N ILE A 18 5.88 -21.65 -11.10
CA ILE A 18 7.30 -21.34 -11.38
C ILE A 18 7.90 -22.37 -12.33
N GLU A 19 7.69 -23.67 -12.11
CA GLU A 19 8.16 -24.72 -13.02
C GLU A 19 7.56 -24.56 -14.44
N GLN A 20 6.28 -24.24 -14.53
CA GLN A 20 5.63 -23.96 -15.83
C GLN A 20 6.24 -22.75 -16.52
N ALA A 21 6.51 -21.65 -15.81
CA ALA A 21 7.18 -20.47 -16.34
C ALA A 21 8.56 -20.83 -16.91
N VAL A 22 9.35 -21.60 -16.18
CA VAL A 22 10.68 -22.08 -16.62
C VAL A 22 10.57 -22.95 -17.88
N ARG A 23 9.65 -23.93 -17.87
CA ARG A 23 9.43 -24.84 -19.01
C ARG A 23 8.90 -24.13 -20.27
N SER A 24 8.24 -22.97 -20.12
CA SER A 24 7.77 -22.19 -21.28
C SER A 24 8.89 -21.60 -22.13
N GLY A 25 10.14 -21.60 -21.63
CA GLY A 25 11.29 -21.00 -22.29
C GLY A 25 11.34 -19.47 -22.21
N LYS A 26 10.38 -18.81 -21.54
CA LYS A 26 10.36 -17.36 -21.32
C LYS A 26 10.26 -17.03 -19.83
N ILE A 27 11.40 -16.84 -19.19
CA ILE A 27 11.50 -16.51 -17.76
C ILE A 27 11.64 -15.01 -17.47
N SER A 28 11.96 -14.20 -18.50
CA SER A 28 11.93 -12.74 -18.40
C SER A 28 10.49 -12.25 -18.32
N GLY A 29 10.29 -10.98 -18.02
CA GLY A 29 8.95 -10.42 -17.91
C GLY A 29 8.10 -10.49 -19.18
N ASP A 30 6.82 -10.16 -19.04
CA ASP A 30 5.77 -10.26 -20.07
C ASP A 30 5.58 -11.68 -20.64
N GLY A 31 5.84 -12.69 -19.79
CA GLY A 31 5.51 -14.08 -20.07
C GLY A 31 4.03 -14.39 -19.82
N ILE A 32 3.71 -15.69 -19.74
CA ILE A 32 2.34 -16.19 -19.61
C ILE A 32 1.72 -15.72 -18.28
N PHE A 33 2.47 -15.81 -17.19
CA PHE A 33 1.95 -15.46 -15.86
C PHE A 33 1.85 -13.95 -15.64
N THR A 34 2.78 -13.16 -16.20
CA THR A 34 2.66 -11.70 -16.21
C THR A 34 1.34 -11.28 -16.87
N LYS A 35 1.01 -11.84 -18.04
CA LYS A 35 -0.25 -11.55 -18.75
C LYS A 35 -1.48 -11.95 -17.92
N LYS A 36 -1.45 -13.14 -17.30
CA LYS A 36 -2.53 -13.60 -16.43
C LYS A 36 -2.74 -12.66 -15.24
N CYS A 37 -1.67 -12.18 -14.60
CA CYS A 37 -1.78 -11.20 -13.53
C CYS A 37 -2.38 -9.87 -14.04
N HIS A 38 -1.92 -9.35 -15.18
CA HIS A 38 -2.47 -8.13 -15.77
C HIS A 38 -3.97 -8.27 -16.01
N SER A 39 -4.40 -9.33 -16.73
CA SER A 39 -5.83 -9.59 -16.99
C SER A 39 -6.64 -9.72 -15.69
N PHE A 40 -6.11 -10.43 -14.69
CA PHE A 40 -6.78 -10.55 -13.39
C PHE A 40 -7.09 -9.18 -12.77
N PHE A 41 -6.13 -8.27 -12.77
CA PHE A 41 -6.32 -6.94 -12.19
C PHE A 41 -7.22 -6.05 -13.06
N GLU A 42 -7.04 -6.06 -14.37
CA GLU A 42 -7.87 -5.31 -15.32
C GLU A 42 -9.34 -5.74 -15.24
N GLU A 43 -9.61 -7.04 -15.23
CA GLU A 43 -10.98 -7.60 -15.18
C GLU A 43 -11.63 -7.43 -13.79
N LYS A 44 -10.89 -7.74 -12.73
CA LYS A 44 -11.44 -7.75 -11.37
C LYS A 44 -11.61 -6.36 -10.77
N TYR A 45 -10.69 -5.45 -11.05
CA TYR A 45 -10.67 -4.11 -10.44
C TYR A 45 -11.03 -2.99 -11.41
N GLY A 46 -11.18 -3.30 -12.70
CA GLY A 46 -11.58 -2.33 -13.72
C GLY A 46 -10.49 -1.32 -14.07
N PHE A 47 -9.22 -1.62 -13.78
CA PHE A 47 -8.12 -0.77 -14.21
C PHE A 47 -8.04 -0.69 -15.74
N LYS A 48 -7.80 0.49 -16.28
CA LYS A 48 -7.61 0.66 -17.73
C LYS A 48 -6.38 -0.07 -18.23
N LYS A 49 -5.33 -0.13 -17.38
CA LYS A 49 -4.12 -0.90 -17.60
C LYS A 49 -3.49 -1.30 -16.28
N ALA A 50 -3.02 -2.54 -16.19
CA ALA A 50 -2.26 -3.08 -15.09
C ALA A 50 -0.87 -3.49 -15.59
N LEU A 51 0.19 -3.04 -14.91
CA LEU A 51 1.57 -3.35 -15.26
C LEU A 51 2.32 -3.83 -14.00
N LEU A 52 2.71 -5.10 -13.95
CA LEU A 52 3.55 -5.61 -12.87
C LEU A 52 4.90 -4.89 -12.86
N THR A 53 5.38 -4.58 -11.66
CA THR A 53 6.68 -3.98 -11.38
C THR A 53 7.48 -4.84 -10.40
N THR A 54 8.78 -4.64 -10.30
CA THR A 54 9.65 -5.39 -9.39
C THR A 54 9.38 -5.07 -7.93
N SER A 55 8.80 -3.91 -7.63
CA SER A 55 8.32 -3.51 -6.31
C SER A 55 7.22 -2.45 -6.40
N CYS A 56 6.49 -2.22 -5.30
CA CYS A 56 5.59 -1.07 -5.18
C CYS A 56 6.36 0.26 -5.28
N THR A 57 7.60 0.31 -4.80
CA THR A 57 8.48 1.46 -4.92
C THR A 57 8.69 1.84 -6.38
N ASP A 58 8.97 0.85 -7.24
CA ASP A 58 9.11 1.06 -8.68
C ASP A 58 7.81 1.56 -9.33
N ALA A 59 6.65 1.04 -8.89
CA ALA A 59 5.36 1.54 -9.38
C ALA A 59 5.13 3.01 -9.01
N LEU A 60 5.51 3.42 -7.78
CA LEU A 60 5.46 4.83 -7.34
C LEU A 60 6.46 5.70 -8.12
N GLU A 61 7.68 5.21 -8.37
CA GLU A 61 8.67 5.91 -9.20
C GLU A 61 8.15 6.11 -10.63
N MET A 62 7.51 5.09 -11.21
CA MET A 62 6.83 5.23 -12.50
C MET A 62 5.71 6.26 -12.45
N CYS A 63 4.93 6.35 -11.38
CA CYS A 63 3.94 7.42 -11.21
C CYS A 63 4.61 8.80 -11.26
N ALA A 64 5.70 9.01 -10.54
CA ALA A 64 6.41 10.28 -10.51
C ALA A 64 6.98 10.66 -11.90
N ILE A 65 7.49 9.69 -12.66
CA ILE A 65 7.97 9.89 -14.03
C ILE A 65 6.80 10.23 -14.97
N LEU A 66 5.69 9.48 -14.90
CA LEU A 66 4.51 9.69 -15.74
C LEU A 66 3.87 11.05 -15.54
N LEU A 67 3.88 11.55 -14.32
CA LEU A 67 3.37 12.88 -13.96
C LEU A 67 4.34 14.02 -14.31
N ASP A 68 5.49 13.70 -14.93
CA ASP A 68 6.55 14.68 -15.25
C ASP A 68 6.97 15.53 -14.03
N ILE A 69 7.06 14.87 -12.87
CA ILE A 69 7.58 15.51 -11.65
C ILE A 69 9.02 15.93 -11.86
N LYS A 70 9.35 17.18 -11.49
CA LYS A 70 10.66 17.79 -11.66
C LYS A 70 11.01 18.68 -10.48
N ASP A 71 12.24 19.15 -10.48
CA ASP A 71 12.74 20.07 -9.45
C ASP A 71 11.83 21.28 -9.27
N GLY A 72 11.47 21.55 -8.02
CA GLY A 72 10.60 22.65 -7.61
C GLY A 72 9.10 22.34 -7.63
N ASP A 73 8.64 21.23 -8.21
CA ASP A 73 7.26 20.80 -8.08
C ASP A 73 6.97 20.40 -6.63
N GLU A 74 5.75 20.64 -6.15
CA GLU A 74 5.30 20.27 -4.82
C GLU A 74 4.34 19.08 -4.89
N VAL A 75 4.50 18.14 -3.96
CA VAL A 75 3.65 16.95 -3.81
C VAL A 75 3.11 16.90 -2.39
N ILE A 76 1.77 16.93 -2.26
CA ILE A 76 1.09 16.78 -0.97
C ILE A 76 1.02 15.30 -0.63
N VAL A 77 1.50 14.90 0.56
CA VAL A 77 1.64 13.50 0.97
C VAL A 77 1.53 13.37 2.49
N PRO A 78 0.93 12.28 3.04
CA PRO A 78 0.88 12.11 4.49
C PRO A 78 2.29 11.95 5.09
N SER A 79 2.49 12.51 6.28
CA SER A 79 3.76 12.34 6.99
C SER A 79 3.89 10.95 7.64
N TYR A 80 2.78 10.34 8.05
CA TYR A 80 2.76 9.02 8.64
C TYR A 80 2.57 7.96 7.55
N THR A 81 3.67 7.62 6.89
CA THR A 81 3.71 6.62 5.82
C THR A 81 5.10 5.96 5.71
N PHE A 82 5.21 4.96 4.84
CA PHE A 82 6.49 4.35 4.51
C PHE A 82 7.30 5.25 3.56
N VAL A 83 8.62 5.20 3.68
CA VAL A 83 9.55 6.07 2.92
C VAL A 83 9.41 5.94 1.39
N SER A 84 8.99 4.80 0.87
CA SER A 84 8.81 4.60 -0.58
C SER A 84 7.77 5.53 -1.17
N THR A 85 6.69 5.83 -0.41
CA THR A 85 5.63 6.76 -0.84
C THR A 85 6.20 8.12 -1.25
N VAL A 86 7.23 8.60 -0.56
CA VAL A 86 7.82 9.93 -0.77
C VAL A 86 9.08 9.90 -1.63
N ASN A 87 9.91 8.84 -1.51
CA ASN A 87 11.17 8.73 -2.24
C ASN A 87 10.96 8.79 -3.75
N ALA A 88 9.91 8.19 -4.27
CA ALA A 88 9.56 8.23 -5.68
C ALA A 88 9.54 9.65 -6.26
N PHE A 89 8.96 10.59 -5.53
CA PHE A 89 8.84 11.99 -5.94
C PHE A 89 10.11 12.79 -5.63
N LEU A 90 10.78 12.48 -4.51
CA LEU A 90 12.08 13.10 -4.16
C LEU A 90 13.18 12.79 -5.19
N LEU A 91 13.23 11.57 -5.72
CA LEU A 91 14.15 11.20 -6.79
C LEU A 91 13.97 12.03 -8.07
N ARG A 92 12.81 12.66 -8.24
CA ARG A 92 12.52 13.59 -9.34
C ARG A 92 12.70 15.07 -8.97
N GLY A 93 13.17 15.36 -7.75
CA GLY A 93 13.42 16.72 -7.28
C GLY A 93 12.20 17.41 -6.66
N ALA A 94 11.09 16.70 -6.42
CA ALA A 94 9.92 17.29 -5.79
C ALA A 94 10.20 17.75 -4.35
N LYS A 95 9.55 18.83 -3.95
CA LYS A 95 9.41 19.25 -2.57
C LYS A 95 8.17 18.58 -1.96
N LEU A 96 8.33 17.88 -0.85
CA LEU A 96 7.22 17.28 -0.13
C LEU A 96 6.50 18.31 0.73
N VAL A 97 5.19 18.36 0.61
CA VAL A 97 4.29 19.13 1.46
C VAL A 97 3.54 18.13 2.33
N PHE A 98 4.03 17.92 3.54
CA PHE A 98 3.44 16.94 4.45
C PHE A 98 2.10 17.41 4.99
N ILE A 99 1.14 16.48 5.03
CA ILE A 99 -0.18 16.65 5.65
C ILE A 99 -0.27 15.75 6.89
N ASP A 100 -1.02 16.20 7.90
CA ASP A 100 -1.22 15.45 9.13
C ASP A 100 -2.21 14.28 8.94
N SER A 101 -2.28 13.42 9.92
CA SER A 101 -3.22 12.30 9.98
C SER A 101 -4.55 12.73 10.59
N LYS A 102 -5.59 11.88 10.42
CA LYS A 102 -6.86 12.01 11.15
C LYS A 102 -6.71 11.56 12.59
N ARG A 103 -7.60 12.04 13.45
CA ARG A 103 -7.62 11.63 14.86
C ARG A 103 -8.06 10.17 15.03
N GLU A 104 -9.03 9.74 14.26
CA GLU A 104 -9.66 8.41 14.37
C GLU A 104 -8.90 7.33 13.61
N HIS A 105 -8.04 7.74 12.66
CA HIS A 105 -7.44 6.84 11.69
C HIS A 105 -6.11 7.41 11.17
N PRO A 106 -5.06 6.59 10.99
CA PRO A 106 -3.75 7.06 10.53
C PRO A 106 -3.71 7.64 9.10
N GLY A 107 -4.78 7.52 8.31
CA GLY A 107 -4.89 8.17 6.99
C GLY A 107 -4.79 9.69 7.07
N MET A 108 -4.52 10.33 5.93
CA MET A 108 -4.38 11.79 5.84
C MET A 108 -5.67 12.54 6.21
N GLU A 109 -5.51 13.75 6.73
CA GLU A 109 -6.63 14.67 7.00
C GLU A 109 -6.99 15.45 5.71
N GLU A 110 -7.90 14.90 4.91
CA GLU A 110 -8.20 15.40 3.56
C GLU A 110 -8.71 16.83 3.54
N HIS A 111 -9.37 17.30 4.64
CA HIS A 111 -9.88 18.67 4.73
C HIS A 111 -8.77 19.73 4.79
N GLN A 112 -7.55 19.32 5.13
CA GLN A 112 -6.39 20.23 5.14
C GLN A 112 -5.71 20.35 3.75
N ILE A 113 -6.03 19.50 2.78
CA ILE A 113 -5.35 19.47 1.48
C ILE A 113 -5.41 20.84 0.81
N GLU A 114 -6.58 21.45 0.74
CA GLU A 114 -6.78 22.70 -0.02
C GLU A 114 -5.95 23.86 0.51
N ALA A 115 -5.74 23.94 1.83
CA ALA A 115 -4.89 24.94 2.46
C ALA A 115 -3.39 24.76 2.18
N LEU A 116 -3.00 23.59 1.68
CA LEU A 116 -1.60 23.25 1.36
C LEU A 116 -1.25 23.47 -0.11
N ILE A 117 -2.24 23.77 -0.95
CA ILE A 117 -2.04 23.94 -2.38
C ILE A 117 -1.35 25.28 -2.68
N SER A 118 -0.32 25.22 -3.49
CA SER A 118 0.38 26.37 -4.05
C SER A 118 0.38 26.30 -5.60
N PRO A 119 0.82 27.34 -6.29
CA PRO A 119 1.01 27.29 -7.75
C PRO A 119 2.03 26.24 -8.23
N LYS A 120 2.82 25.65 -7.32
CA LYS A 120 3.81 24.61 -7.59
C LYS A 120 3.27 23.21 -7.31
N THR A 121 2.11 23.08 -6.68
CA THR A 121 1.52 21.78 -6.37
C THR A 121 1.16 21.06 -7.66
N LYS A 122 1.66 19.84 -7.82
CA LYS A 122 1.49 19.01 -9.00
C LYS A 122 0.59 17.79 -8.74
N ALA A 123 0.73 17.20 -7.55
CA ALA A 123 0.04 15.96 -7.22
C ALA A 123 -0.31 15.87 -5.73
N ILE A 124 -1.35 15.08 -5.46
CA ILE A 124 -1.73 14.59 -4.14
C ILE A 124 -1.47 13.08 -4.14
N VAL A 125 -0.73 12.60 -3.16
CA VAL A 125 -0.50 11.17 -2.94
C VAL A 125 -1.26 10.76 -1.69
N VAL A 126 -2.27 9.92 -1.85
CA VAL A 126 -3.00 9.34 -0.72
C VAL A 126 -2.41 7.98 -0.36
N VAL A 127 -2.44 7.63 0.92
CA VAL A 127 -2.03 6.30 1.40
C VAL A 127 -3.24 5.65 2.07
N HIS A 128 -3.67 4.52 1.57
CA HIS A 128 -4.76 3.74 2.16
C HIS A 128 -4.23 2.88 3.32
N TYR A 129 -3.92 3.55 4.44
CA TYR A 129 -3.30 2.91 5.60
C TYR A 129 -4.15 1.76 6.13
N ALA A 130 -3.52 0.63 6.42
CA ALA A 130 -4.15 -0.62 6.88
C ALA A 130 -5.21 -1.17 5.90
N GLY A 131 -5.20 -0.73 4.64
CA GLY A 131 -6.21 -1.09 3.64
C GLY A 131 -7.53 -0.34 3.81
N VAL A 132 -7.56 0.73 4.59
CA VAL A 132 -8.73 1.57 4.82
C VAL A 132 -8.65 2.82 3.94
N ALA A 133 -9.74 3.14 3.25
CA ALA A 133 -9.78 4.24 2.30
C ALA A 133 -9.62 5.62 2.97
N CYS A 134 -8.86 6.51 2.31
CA CYS A 134 -9.05 7.95 2.46
C CYS A 134 -10.42 8.35 1.90
N ASN A 135 -10.93 9.53 2.27
CA ASN A 135 -12.15 10.06 1.66
C ASN A 135 -11.86 10.53 0.22
N MET A 136 -12.02 9.59 -0.72
CA MET A 136 -11.66 9.81 -2.12
C MET A 136 -12.57 10.82 -2.82
N ASP A 137 -13.83 10.97 -2.41
CA ASP A 137 -14.70 12.01 -2.96
C ASP A 137 -14.14 13.42 -2.67
N THR A 138 -13.69 13.64 -1.44
CA THR A 138 -13.05 14.93 -1.04
C THR A 138 -11.75 15.14 -1.80
N VAL A 139 -10.88 14.12 -1.86
CA VAL A 139 -9.58 14.23 -2.55
C VAL A 139 -9.75 14.52 -4.03
N MET A 140 -10.63 13.77 -4.72
CA MET A 140 -10.83 13.92 -6.16
C MET A 140 -11.53 15.23 -6.51
N ASP A 141 -12.44 15.72 -5.66
CA ASP A 141 -13.09 17.02 -5.86
C ASP A 141 -12.08 18.17 -5.76
N ILE A 142 -11.21 18.17 -4.74
CA ILE A 142 -10.14 19.15 -4.60
C ILE A 142 -9.17 19.05 -5.80
N ALA A 143 -8.73 17.85 -6.15
CA ALA A 143 -7.80 17.65 -7.26
C ALA A 143 -8.38 18.19 -8.59
N LYS A 144 -9.66 17.94 -8.84
CA LYS A 144 -10.36 18.44 -10.04
C LYS A 144 -10.42 19.97 -10.06
N ARG A 145 -10.79 20.63 -8.94
CA ARG A 145 -10.88 22.09 -8.86
C ARG A 145 -9.54 22.79 -9.09
N HIS A 146 -8.45 22.14 -8.66
CA HIS A 146 -7.10 22.71 -8.75
C HIS A 146 -6.25 22.09 -9.87
N ASN A 147 -6.83 21.26 -10.75
CA ASN A 147 -6.15 20.56 -11.83
C ASN A 147 -4.89 19.80 -11.38
N LEU A 148 -5.01 19.04 -10.29
CA LEU A 148 -3.96 18.24 -9.71
C LEU A 148 -4.12 16.76 -10.06
N PHE A 149 -3.01 16.04 -10.11
CA PHE A 149 -3.03 14.59 -10.21
C PHE A 149 -3.23 13.94 -8.83
N VAL A 150 -3.85 12.75 -8.81
CA VAL A 150 -3.99 11.93 -7.62
C VAL A 150 -3.33 10.59 -7.88
N VAL A 151 -2.42 10.21 -6.96
CA VAL A 151 -1.79 8.89 -6.90
C VAL A 151 -2.27 8.18 -5.65
N GLU A 152 -2.77 6.96 -5.80
CA GLU A 152 -3.13 6.11 -4.67
C GLU A 152 -1.96 5.17 -4.33
N ASP A 153 -1.32 5.36 -3.18
CA ASP A 153 -0.47 4.33 -2.59
C ASP A 153 -1.40 3.28 -1.96
N ALA A 154 -1.69 2.26 -2.74
CA ALA A 154 -2.55 1.14 -2.41
C ALA A 154 -1.74 -0.10 -1.94
N ALA A 155 -0.49 0.11 -1.47
CA ALA A 155 0.41 -0.97 -1.03
C ALA A 155 -0.19 -1.90 0.03
N GLN A 156 -1.22 -1.46 0.74
CA GLN A 156 -1.92 -2.20 1.80
C GLN A 156 -3.39 -2.49 1.44
N ALA A 157 -3.84 -2.15 0.21
CA ALA A 157 -5.26 -1.98 -0.08
C ALA A 157 -5.86 -3.00 -1.07
N ILE A 158 -5.14 -4.07 -1.40
CA ILE A 158 -5.70 -5.12 -2.25
C ILE A 158 -7.02 -5.65 -1.68
N ASN A 159 -8.05 -5.75 -2.51
CA ASN A 159 -9.40 -6.20 -2.12
C ASN A 159 -10.09 -5.32 -1.05
N SER A 160 -9.71 -4.04 -0.98
CA SER A 160 -10.43 -3.00 -0.24
C SER A 160 -11.26 -2.15 -1.20
N PHE A 161 -12.36 -1.59 -0.68
CA PHE A 161 -13.30 -0.81 -1.48
C PHE A 161 -13.66 0.50 -0.79
N TYR A 162 -13.95 1.50 -1.61
CA TYR A 162 -14.50 2.78 -1.23
C TYR A 162 -15.92 2.88 -1.76
N THR A 163 -16.87 3.28 -0.92
CA THR A 163 -18.24 3.60 -1.34
C THR A 163 -18.38 5.10 -1.53
N ASP A 164 -18.56 5.53 -2.77
CA ASP A 164 -18.67 6.95 -3.11
C ASP A 164 -20.04 7.54 -2.73
N LYS A 165 -20.17 8.86 -2.86
CA LYS A 165 -21.41 9.59 -2.57
C LYS A 165 -22.63 9.15 -3.40
N THR A 166 -22.43 8.37 -4.46
CA THR A 166 -23.51 7.76 -5.25
C THR A 166 -23.83 6.33 -4.81
N SER A 167 -23.26 5.87 -3.69
CA SER A 167 -23.36 4.50 -3.17
C SER A 167 -22.77 3.44 -4.09
N THR A 168 -21.81 3.83 -4.93
CA THR A 168 -21.10 2.90 -5.80
C THR A 168 -19.81 2.45 -5.11
N ALA A 169 -19.66 1.13 -4.94
CA ALA A 169 -18.43 0.54 -4.42
C ALA A 169 -17.34 0.50 -5.51
N LYS A 170 -16.20 1.14 -5.24
CA LYS A 170 -15.03 1.18 -6.13
C LYS A 170 -13.85 0.52 -5.45
N PRO A 171 -13.11 -0.36 -6.13
CA PRO A 171 -11.87 -0.90 -5.58
C PRO A 171 -10.88 0.23 -5.29
N LEU A 172 -10.18 0.16 -4.17
CA LEU A 172 -9.07 1.08 -3.91
C LEU A 172 -7.98 0.87 -4.96
N GLY A 173 -7.36 1.96 -5.38
CA GLY A 173 -6.44 1.98 -6.51
C GLY A 173 -7.11 2.24 -7.86
N SER A 174 -8.46 2.27 -7.95
CA SER A 174 -9.18 2.53 -9.20
C SER A 174 -9.79 3.94 -9.29
N ILE A 175 -9.49 4.83 -8.33
CA ILE A 175 -10.18 6.12 -8.19
C ILE A 175 -9.29 7.28 -8.60
N GLY A 176 -8.02 7.29 -8.16
CA GLY A 176 -7.02 8.26 -8.61
C GLY A 176 -6.59 8.02 -10.06
N HIS A 177 -5.72 8.87 -10.58
CA HIS A 177 -5.22 8.76 -11.95
C HIS A 177 -4.28 7.55 -12.13
N LEU A 178 -3.44 7.32 -11.13
CA LEU A 178 -2.45 6.24 -11.06
C LEU A 178 -2.48 5.62 -9.66
N SER A 179 -2.11 4.35 -9.54
CA SER A 179 -1.95 3.73 -8.23
C SER A 179 -0.85 2.67 -8.20
N ALA A 180 -0.32 2.41 -7.00
CA ALA A 180 0.73 1.44 -6.77
C ALA A 180 0.30 0.41 -5.73
N PHE A 181 0.48 -0.88 -6.04
CA PHE A 181 0.24 -2.00 -5.12
C PHE A 181 1.54 -2.71 -4.77
N SER A 182 1.55 -3.39 -3.63
CA SER A 182 2.69 -4.15 -3.14
C SER A 182 2.34 -5.62 -2.95
N PHE A 183 3.26 -6.49 -3.37
CA PHE A 183 3.21 -7.93 -3.15
C PHE A 183 4.43 -8.43 -2.35
N HIS A 184 5.03 -7.53 -1.56
CA HIS A 184 6.06 -7.88 -0.59
C HIS A 184 5.55 -8.95 0.38
N GLU A 185 6.44 -9.79 0.93
CA GLU A 185 6.08 -10.93 1.81
C GLU A 185 5.22 -10.59 3.04
N THR A 186 5.13 -9.32 3.43
CA THR A 186 4.30 -8.85 4.54
C THR A 186 2.87 -8.47 4.14
N LYS A 187 2.52 -8.55 2.86
CA LYS A 187 1.21 -8.15 2.34
C LYS A 187 0.19 -9.27 2.39
N ASN A 188 -1.08 -8.95 2.07
CA ASN A 188 -2.16 -9.94 2.06
C ASN A 188 -1.95 -10.99 0.97
N ILE A 189 -1.48 -10.56 -0.19
CA ILE A 189 -1.11 -11.36 -1.35
C ILE A 189 0.37 -11.08 -1.60
N ILE A 190 1.16 -12.12 -1.77
CA ILE A 190 2.61 -12.03 -1.76
C ILE A 190 3.25 -12.63 -3.01
N SER A 191 4.46 -12.14 -3.32
CA SER A 191 5.36 -12.76 -4.31
C SER A 191 6.84 -12.69 -3.88
N GLY A 192 7.08 -12.53 -2.56
CA GLY A 192 8.39 -12.22 -2.00
C GLY A 192 8.68 -10.73 -2.13
N GLU A 193 9.03 -10.29 -3.30
CA GLU A 193 9.03 -8.92 -3.78
C GLU A 193 8.13 -8.80 -5.00
N GLY A 194 7.55 -7.62 -5.22
CA GLY A 194 6.68 -7.36 -6.37
C GLY A 194 5.79 -6.16 -6.15
N GLY A 195 5.35 -5.58 -7.25
CA GLY A 195 4.40 -4.46 -7.27
C GLY A 195 3.55 -4.46 -8.53
N LEU A 196 2.64 -3.51 -8.56
CA LEU A 196 1.77 -3.25 -9.71
C LEU A 196 1.56 -1.74 -9.83
N LEU A 197 1.79 -1.22 -11.01
CA LEU A 197 1.26 0.07 -11.43
C LEU A 197 -0.13 -0.15 -12.05
N ALA A 198 -1.17 0.40 -11.45
CA ALA A 198 -2.49 0.46 -12.03
C ALA A 198 -2.76 1.85 -12.60
N ILE A 199 -3.27 1.90 -13.82
CA ILE A 199 -3.49 3.11 -14.60
C ILE A 199 -4.98 3.26 -14.84
N ASN A 200 -5.56 4.36 -14.37
CA ASN A 200 -6.98 4.67 -14.54
C ASN A 200 -7.21 5.79 -15.56
N ASP A 201 -6.15 6.55 -15.89
CA ASP A 201 -6.16 7.60 -16.90
C ASP A 201 -5.42 7.11 -18.15
N GLU A 202 -6.16 6.91 -19.23
CA GLU A 202 -5.66 6.34 -20.48
C GLU A 202 -4.49 7.12 -21.09
N ARG A 203 -4.36 8.41 -20.78
CA ARG A 203 -3.24 9.27 -21.27
C ARG A 203 -1.87 8.74 -20.86
N PHE A 204 -1.79 7.95 -19.81
CA PHE A 204 -0.52 7.43 -19.28
C PHE A 204 -0.15 6.03 -19.81
N ILE A 205 -1.07 5.30 -20.45
CA ILE A 205 -0.88 3.87 -20.79
C ILE A 205 0.36 3.66 -21.67
N GLU A 206 0.41 4.35 -22.81
CA GLU A 206 1.50 4.14 -23.79
C GLU A 206 2.86 4.48 -23.18
N ARG A 207 2.95 5.63 -22.50
CA ARG A 207 4.20 6.07 -21.88
C ARG A 207 4.63 5.15 -20.72
N ALA A 208 3.69 4.59 -19.98
CA ALA A 208 3.98 3.63 -18.92
C ALA A 208 4.64 2.35 -19.43
N GLU A 209 4.17 1.80 -20.55
CA GLU A 209 4.81 0.65 -21.20
C GLU A 209 6.25 0.97 -21.61
N ILE A 210 6.50 2.16 -22.14
CA ILE A 210 7.83 2.64 -22.55
C ILE A 210 8.74 2.78 -21.34
N ILE A 211 8.33 3.50 -20.31
CA ILE A 211 9.09 3.73 -19.08
C ILE A 211 9.46 2.41 -18.40
N ARG A 212 8.51 1.47 -18.32
CA ARG A 212 8.68 0.16 -17.70
C ARG A 212 9.76 -0.65 -18.40
N GLU A 213 9.93 -0.50 -19.72
CA GLU A 213 10.87 -1.20 -20.59
C GLU A 213 12.07 -0.32 -20.99
N LYS A 214 12.67 0.35 -20.01
CA LYS A 214 13.94 1.10 -20.16
C LYS A 214 13.85 2.29 -21.12
N GLY A 215 12.66 2.88 -21.29
CA GLY A 215 12.44 3.98 -22.21
C GLY A 215 12.39 3.57 -23.68
N THR A 216 12.17 2.27 -23.98
CA THR A 216 12.08 1.76 -25.35
C THR A 216 10.63 1.49 -25.75
N ASN A 217 10.32 1.67 -27.03
CA ASN A 217 9.02 1.30 -27.59
C ASN A 217 8.93 -0.18 -27.99
N ARG A 218 9.65 -1.05 -27.26
CA ARG A 218 9.74 -2.50 -27.53
C ARG A 218 8.38 -3.21 -27.52
N SER A 219 7.46 -2.78 -26.66
CA SER A 219 6.10 -3.33 -26.61
C SER A 219 5.36 -3.13 -27.93
N LYS A 220 5.52 -1.96 -28.58
CA LYS A 220 4.96 -1.67 -29.91
C LYS A 220 5.56 -2.57 -30.99
N PHE A 221 6.86 -2.83 -30.90
CA PHE A 221 7.53 -3.75 -31.85
C PHE A 221 6.94 -5.17 -31.76
N PHE A 222 6.74 -5.69 -30.56
CA PHE A 222 6.14 -7.02 -30.40
C PHE A 222 4.66 -7.11 -30.82
N ARG A 223 3.95 -6.00 -30.84
CA ARG A 223 2.59 -5.92 -31.38
C ARG A 223 2.55 -5.68 -32.89
N GLY A 224 3.71 -5.49 -33.53
CA GLY A 224 3.80 -5.22 -34.98
C GLY A 224 3.41 -3.78 -35.36
N GLU A 225 3.41 -2.86 -34.42
CA GLU A 225 3.07 -1.44 -34.66
C GLU A 225 4.25 -0.63 -35.21
N VAL A 226 5.48 -1.12 -35.03
CA VAL A 226 6.72 -0.52 -35.55
C VAL A 226 7.66 -1.60 -36.05
N ASP A 227 8.43 -1.31 -37.10
CA ASP A 227 9.38 -2.26 -37.71
C ASP A 227 10.62 -2.52 -36.83
N LYS A 228 11.02 -1.56 -36.04
CA LYS A 228 12.16 -1.63 -35.12
C LYS A 228 11.84 -0.87 -33.85
N TYR A 229 12.32 -1.36 -32.70
CA TYR A 229 12.24 -0.60 -31.46
C TYR A 229 13.50 0.25 -31.25
N SER A 230 13.34 1.36 -30.56
CA SER A 230 14.42 2.29 -30.24
C SER A 230 14.21 2.89 -28.84
N TRP A 231 15.21 3.59 -28.35
CA TRP A 231 15.11 4.40 -27.13
C TRP A 231 14.38 5.71 -27.45
N VAL A 232 13.20 5.92 -26.83
CA VAL A 232 12.27 7.03 -27.17
C VAL A 232 11.91 7.90 -25.99
N ASP A 233 12.18 7.46 -24.74
CA ASP A 233 11.92 8.21 -23.52
C ASP A 233 12.89 7.74 -22.41
N ILE A 234 12.87 8.41 -21.27
CA ILE A 234 13.51 7.89 -20.05
C ILE A 234 12.79 6.62 -19.59
N GLY A 235 13.47 5.80 -18.84
CA GLY A 235 12.89 4.60 -18.23
C GLY A 235 13.89 3.82 -17.42
N SER A 236 13.45 2.73 -16.83
CA SER A 236 14.29 1.80 -16.11
C SER A 236 13.81 0.36 -16.29
N SER A 237 14.51 -0.57 -15.68
CA SER A 237 14.14 -1.98 -15.70
C SER A 237 13.12 -2.27 -14.59
N PHE A 238 11.90 -1.76 -14.73
CA PHE A 238 10.83 -1.95 -13.75
C PHE A 238 10.10 -3.29 -13.89
N LEU A 239 10.38 -4.03 -14.93
CA LEU A 239 9.72 -5.27 -15.31
C LEU A 239 10.18 -6.44 -14.44
N PRO A 240 9.29 -7.14 -13.70
CA PRO A 240 9.67 -8.34 -12.97
C PRO A 240 9.82 -9.56 -13.89
N SER A 241 10.51 -10.60 -13.43
CA SER A 241 10.56 -11.89 -14.14
C SER A 241 9.20 -12.59 -14.12
N ASP A 242 8.97 -13.47 -15.10
CA ASP A 242 7.76 -14.30 -15.14
C ASP A 242 7.72 -15.34 -14.01
N ILE A 243 8.86 -15.62 -13.37
CA ILE A 243 8.95 -16.46 -12.16
C ILE A 243 8.23 -15.79 -10.98
N ILE A 244 8.46 -14.48 -10.76
CA ILE A 244 7.75 -13.72 -9.74
C ILE A 244 6.25 -13.63 -10.08
N ALA A 245 5.91 -13.38 -11.32
CA ALA A 245 4.52 -13.35 -11.77
C ALA A 245 3.81 -14.71 -11.59
N ALA A 246 4.51 -15.82 -11.78
CA ALA A 246 3.98 -17.15 -11.57
C ALA A 246 3.64 -17.41 -10.10
N PHE A 247 4.53 -17.01 -9.18
CA PHE A 247 4.26 -17.06 -7.74
C PHE A 247 3.04 -16.20 -7.40
N LEU A 248 3.02 -14.95 -7.86
CA LEU A 248 1.92 -14.02 -7.61
C LEU A 248 0.58 -14.57 -8.11
N TYR A 249 0.55 -15.12 -9.31
CA TYR A 249 -0.68 -15.62 -9.91
C TYR A 249 -1.30 -16.76 -9.08
N ALA A 250 -0.47 -17.67 -8.54
CA ALA A 250 -0.94 -18.71 -7.62
C ALA A 250 -1.65 -18.12 -6.39
N GLN A 251 -1.11 -17.05 -5.82
CA GLN A 251 -1.73 -16.35 -4.70
C GLN A 251 -3.05 -15.66 -5.11
N LEU A 252 -3.09 -15.02 -6.29
CA LEU A 252 -4.26 -14.31 -6.80
C LEU A 252 -5.46 -15.24 -7.03
N GLU A 253 -5.25 -16.47 -7.50
CA GLU A 253 -6.31 -17.48 -7.64
C GLU A 253 -7.00 -17.81 -6.31
N HIS A 254 -6.29 -17.64 -5.19
CA HIS A 254 -6.79 -17.91 -3.85
C HIS A 254 -7.09 -16.65 -3.03
N LEU A 255 -7.14 -15.47 -3.67
CA LEU A 255 -7.38 -14.19 -3.00
C LEU A 255 -8.57 -14.24 -2.03
N SER A 256 -9.70 -14.81 -2.44
CA SER A 256 -10.91 -14.86 -1.61
C SER A 256 -10.73 -15.71 -0.36
N THR A 257 -10.04 -16.86 -0.47
CA THR A 257 -9.75 -17.74 0.67
C THR A 257 -8.79 -17.08 1.65
N ILE A 258 -7.72 -16.47 1.13
CA ILE A 258 -6.74 -15.75 1.95
C ILE A 258 -7.42 -14.59 2.69
N GLN A 259 -8.23 -13.84 1.97
CA GLN A 259 -8.93 -12.68 2.52
C GLN A 259 -9.95 -13.07 3.60
N ALA A 260 -10.70 -14.15 3.41
CA ALA A 260 -11.66 -14.64 4.39
C ALA A 260 -10.97 -15.04 5.72
N LYS A 261 -9.82 -15.75 5.66
CA LYS A 261 -9.04 -16.11 6.86
C LYS A 261 -8.53 -14.85 7.58
N ARG A 262 -8.00 -13.85 6.84
CA ARG A 262 -7.51 -12.60 7.44
C ARG A 262 -8.63 -11.80 8.11
N ILE A 263 -9.81 -11.72 7.49
CA ILE A 263 -10.99 -11.06 8.09
C ILE A 263 -11.42 -11.78 9.37
N ALA A 264 -11.42 -13.12 9.39
CA ALA A 264 -11.75 -13.89 10.60
C ALA A 264 -10.78 -13.58 11.75
N LEU A 265 -9.47 -13.51 11.47
CA LEU A 265 -8.46 -13.12 12.46
C LEU A 265 -8.67 -11.70 12.97
N TRP A 266 -8.92 -10.75 12.04
CA TRP A 266 -9.14 -9.34 12.38
C TRP A 266 -10.37 -9.18 13.29
N ASN A 267 -11.49 -9.85 12.95
CA ASN A 267 -12.69 -9.83 13.76
C ASN A 267 -12.43 -10.44 15.15
N THR A 268 -11.67 -11.53 15.23
CA THR A 268 -11.28 -12.14 16.51
C THR A 268 -10.52 -11.15 17.42
N TYR A 269 -9.58 -10.41 16.87
CA TYR A 269 -8.92 -9.32 17.60
C TYR A 269 -9.89 -8.25 18.04
N ASN A 270 -10.70 -7.77 17.09
CA ASN A 270 -11.60 -6.65 17.33
C ASN A 270 -12.62 -6.96 18.42
N ASP A 271 -13.23 -8.15 18.36
CA ASP A 271 -14.21 -8.59 19.37
C ASP A 271 -13.56 -8.80 20.72
N GLY A 272 -12.39 -9.48 20.75
CA GLY A 272 -11.69 -9.78 21.99
C GLY A 272 -11.11 -8.56 22.72
N LEU A 273 -10.84 -7.47 21.98
CA LEU A 273 -10.24 -6.25 22.56
C LEU A 273 -11.26 -5.15 22.87
N GLN A 274 -12.57 -5.36 22.66
CA GLN A 274 -13.61 -4.36 22.98
C GLN A 274 -13.60 -3.96 24.45
N ALA A 275 -13.20 -4.84 25.36
CA ALA A 275 -13.12 -4.57 26.80
C ALA A 275 -12.14 -3.42 27.15
N ILE A 276 -11.16 -3.16 26.28
CA ILE A 276 -10.14 -2.10 26.52
C ILE A 276 -10.32 -0.86 25.63
N LYS A 277 -11.40 -0.74 24.87
CA LYS A 277 -11.64 0.41 23.96
C LYS A 277 -11.59 1.79 24.62
N ASN A 278 -11.79 1.85 25.94
CA ASN A 278 -11.68 3.09 26.73
C ASN A 278 -10.24 3.33 27.25
N LYS A 279 -9.32 2.38 27.06
CA LYS A 279 -7.91 2.44 27.49
C LYS A 279 -6.95 2.66 26.32
N VAL A 280 -7.34 2.22 25.13
CA VAL A 280 -6.58 2.39 23.88
C VAL A 280 -7.52 2.66 22.73
N GLN A 281 -7.01 3.30 21.68
CA GLN A 281 -7.77 3.43 20.43
C GLN A 281 -7.67 2.13 19.62
N LEU A 282 -8.84 1.57 19.29
CA LEU A 282 -8.97 0.43 18.36
C LEU A 282 -9.04 0.93 16.90
N PRO A 283 -8.81 0.06 15.90
CA PRO A 283 -8.95 0.44 14.50
C PRO A 283 -10.36 0.96 14.19
N PHE A 284 -10.42 2.10 13.53
CA PHE A 284 -11.66 2.70 13.06
C PHE A 284 -11.80 2.50 11.54
N ILE A 285 -12.96 2.00 11.11
CA ILE A 285 -13.31 1.82 9.71
C ILE A 285 -14.45 2.78 9.38
N PRO A 286 -14.22 3.82 8.55
CA PRO A 286 -15.28 4.73 8.11
C PRO A 286 -16.38 3.99 7.34
N ASN A 287 -17.59 4.53 7.37
CA ASN A 287 -18.75 3.93 6.68
C ASN A 287 -18.62 3.88 5.15
N TYR A 288 -17.73 4.69 4.58
CA TYR A 288 -17.40 4.69 3.16
C TYR A 288 -16.30 3.71 2.78
N ALA A 289 -15.71 3.01 3.75
CA ALA A 289 -14.57 2.12 3.53
C ALA A 289 -14.88 0.68 3.96
N THR A 290 -14.30 -0.28 3.24
CA THR A 290 -14.20 -1.66 3.73
C THR A 290 -12.87 -1.88 4.42
N ASN A 291 -12.75 -3.02 5.12
CA ASN A 291 -11.53 -3.49 5.75
C ASN A 291 -11.05 -4.77 5.05
N ASN A 292 -9.80 -4.78 4.60
CA ASN A 292 -9.19 -5.98 4.00
C ASN A 292 -8.35 -6.77 5.00
N ALA A 293 -8.39 -6.42 6.28
CA ALA A 293 -7.59 -7.05 7.33
C ALA A 293 -6.09 -7.15 6.98
N HIS A 294 -5.52 -6.06 6.40
CA HIS A 294 -4.08 -6.00 6.15
C HIS A 294 -3.29 -6.09 7.44
N MET A 295 -3.75 -5.43 8.50
CA MET A 295 -3.17 -5.50 9.83
C MET A 295 -4.24 -5.29 10.90
N TYR A 296 -3.94 -5.70 12.13
CA TYR A 296 -4.61 -5.23 13.32
C TYR A 296 -3.62 -4.43 14.16
N PHE A 297 -4.04 -3.27 14.68
CA PHE A 297 -3.20 -2.37 15.45
C PHE A 297 -3.94 -1.78 16.65
N LEU A 298 -3.20 -1.32 17.64
CA LEU A 298 -3.71 -0.52 18.75
C LEU A 298 -2.95 0.79 18.77
N VAL A 299 -3.60 1.87 19.24
CA VAL A 299 -2.91 3.14 19.52
C VAL A 299 -2.97 3.38 21.01
N CYS A 300 -1.84 3.24 21.67
CA CYS A 300 -1.65 3.49 23.10
C CYS A 300 -1.72 5.00 23.40
N ASN A 301 -1.80 5.37 24.69
CA ASN A 301 -1.87 6.79 25.05
C ASN A 301 -0.50 7.48 25.07
N SER A 302 0.60 6.72 25.11
CA SER A 302 1.96 7.24 25.11
C SER A 302 2.98 6.27 24.55
N LEU A 303 4.15 6.80 24.17
CA LEU A 303 5.32 6.02 23.75
C LEU A 303 5.74 5.01 24.85
N GLN A 304 5.68 5.41 26.13
CA GLN A 304 6.03 4.56 27.26
C GLN A 304 5.09 3.37 27.38
N GLU A 305 3.78 3.62 27.26
CA GLU A 305 2.75 2.54 27.28
C GLU A 305 2.93 1.58 26.12
N ARG A 306 3.10 2.10 24.89
CA ARG A 306 3.36 1.28 23.70
C ARG A 306 4.61 0.41 23.86
N THR A 307 5.70 0.99 24.38
CA THR A 307 6.97 0.29 24.59
C THR A 307 6.82 -0.79 25.68
N ALA A 308 6.09 -0.51 26.75
CA ALA A 308 5.79 -1.48 27.81
C ALA A 308 4.93 -2.63 27.30
N LEU A 309 3.91 -2.35 26.46
CA LEU A 309 3.05 -3.38 25.86
C LEU A 309 3.85 -4.27 24.89
N ILE A 310 4.70 -3.70 24.05
CA ILE A 310 5.59 -4.50 23.17
C ILE A 310 6.48 -5.43 24.00
N LYS A 311 7.08 -4.91 25.07
CA LYS A 311 7.90 -5.73 25.97
C LYS A 311 7.09 -6.85 26.63
N HIS A 312 5.93 -6.54 27.16
CA HIS A 312 5.03 -7.52 27.79
C HIS A 312 4.65 -8.66 26.83
N LEU A 313 4.29 -8.33 25.58
CA LEU A 313 3.97 -9.32 24.56
C LEU A 313 5.22 -10.15 24.19
N LYS A 314 6.39 -9.53 24.08
CA LYS A 314 7.65 -10.24 23.81
C LYS A 314 7.99 -11.21 24.95
N ASP A 315 7.79 -10.84 26.20
CA ASP A 315 8.02 -11.71 27.37
C ASP A 315 7.04 -12.91 27.38
N ALA A 316 5.88 -12.77 26.72
CA ALA A 316 4.91 -13.85 26.46
C ALA A 316 5.16 -14.62 25.15
N ASP A 317 6.33 -14.43 24.50
CA ASP A 317 6.72 -15.06 23.25
C ASP A 317 5.83 -14.67 22.03
N ILE A 318 5.31 -13.43 22.05
CA ILE A 318 4.46 -12.81 21.02
C ILE A 318 5.19 -11.61 20.42
N HIS A 319 5.45 -11.63 19.11
CA HIS A 319 6.21 -10.57 18.43
C HIS A 319 5.29 -9.51 17.86
N ALA A 320 5.06 -8.42 18.58
CA ALA A 320 4.38 -7.22 18.11
C ALA A 320 5.41 -6.10 17.80
N VAL A 321 5.08 -5.19 16.90
CA VAL A 321 6.02 -4.17 16.41
C VAL A 321 5.36 -2.79 16.34
N PHE A 322 6.17 -1.72 16.45
CA PHE A 322 5.72 -0.38 16.09
C PHE A 322 5.56 -0.27 14.56
N HIS A 323 4.93 0.82 14.08
CA HIS A 323 4.80 1.04 12.64
C HIS A 323 5.04 2.52 12.32
N TYR A 324 5.94 2.73 11.39
CA TYR A 324 6.41 3.99 10.83
C TYR A 324 6.91 5.01 11.86
N LEU A 325 7.76 5.89 11.39
CA LEU A 325 8.14 7.14 12.04
C LEU A 325 7.62 8.28 11.18
N SER A 326 7.29 9.41 11.81
CA SER A 326 6.87 10.61 11.08
C SER A 326 7.98 11.10 10.16
N LEU A 327 7.72 11.15 8.86
CA LEU A 327 8.73 11.45 7.85
C LEU A 327 9.23 12.90 7.93
N HIS A 328 8.38 13.83 8.34
CA HIS A 328 8.76 15.24 8.52
C HIS A 328 9.83 15.44 9.62
N LYS A 329 9.91 14.54 10.61
CA LYS A 329 10.94 14.50 11.68
C LYS A 329 12.09 13.54 11.41
N SER A 330 12.11 12.91 10.23
CA SER A 330 13.20 11.99 9.91
C SER A 330 14.54 12.75 9.81
N PRO A 331 15.68 12.13 10.20
CA PRO A 331 17.01 12.76 10.06
C PRO A 331 17.30 13.27 8.66
N PHE A 332 16.70 12.63 7.64
CA PHE A 332 16.88 13.01 6.24
C PHE A 332 16.08 14.25 5.84
N TYR A 333 14.86 14.45 6.38
CA TYR A 333 13.95 15.48 5.88
C TYR A 333 13.66 16.61 6.88
N GLU A 334 13.93 16.45 8.16
CA GLU A 334 13.63 17.42 9.23
C GLU A 334 14.08 18.86 8.88
N LYS A 335 15.31 19.01 8.35
CA LYS A 335 15.86 20.33 7.95
C LYS A 335 15.24 20.88 6.65
N LYS A 336 14.50 20.09 5.90
CA LYS A 336 13.83 20.46 4.64
C LYS A 336 12.34 20.72 4.84
N HIS A 337 11.79 20.26 5.97
CA HIS A 337 10.39 20.48 6.33
C HIS A 337 10.10 21.96 6.57
N ASP A 338 8.91 22.40 6.27
CA ASP A 338 8.47 23.80 6.39
C ASP A 338 8.20 24.26 7.84
N GLY A 339 8.41 23.40 8.82
CA GLY A 339 8.28 23.69 10.26
C GLY A 339 6.87 23.60 10.81
N ARG A 340 5.86 23.21 10.00
CA ARG A 340 4.50 22.99 10.52
C ARG A 340 4.46 21.80 11.48
N ASN A 341 3.67 21.91 12.54
CA ASN A 341 3.43 20.81 13.46
C ASN A 341 2.41 19.83 12.84
N LEU A 342 2.72 18.54 12.96
CA LEU A 342 1.86 17.44 12.50
C LEU A 342 1.62 16.48 13.68
N PRO A 343 0.86 16.93 14.70
CA PRO A 343 0.80 16.25 16.00
C PRO A 343 0.16 14.86 15.95
N LEU A 344 -0.75 14.61 15.01
CA LEU A 344 -1.40 13.32 14.90
C LEU A 344 -0.48 12.29 14.20
N ALA A 345 0.30 12.71 13.21
CA ALA A 345 1.34 11.86 12.63
C ALA A 345 2.38 11.46 13.69
N ASP A 346 2.79 12.40 14.55
CA ASP A 346 3.71 12.11 15.65
C ASP A 346 3.08 11.18 16.69
N HIS A 347 1.81 11.41 17.03
CA HIS A 347 1.09 10.55 17.95
C HIS A 347 1.04 9.09 17.46
N TYR A 348 0.71 8.86 16.19
CA TYR A 348 0.74 7.50 15.64
C TYR A 348 2.16 6.91 15.61
N SER A 349 3.16 7.72 15.30
CA SER A 349 4.57 7.31 15.33
C SER A 349 5.00 6.80 16.71
N ASP A 350 4.56 7.48 17.77
CA ASP A 350 4.90 7.13 19.15
C ASP A 350 4.04 6.01 19.74
N CYS A 351 2.76 5.97 19.39
CA CYS A 351 1.75 5.23 20.14
C CYS A 351 1.23 3.97 19.43
N LEU A 352 1.41 3.84 18.11
CA LEU A 352 0.83 2.73 17.37
C LEU A 352 1.67 1.45 17.51
N ILE A 353 1.00 0.34 17.82
CA ILE A 353 1.54 -1.02 17.84
C ILE A 353 0.75 -1.91 16.89
N ARG A 354 1.45 -2.70 16.08
CA ARG A 354 0.86 -3.73 15.22
C ARG A 354 0.97 -5.08 15.87
N LEU A 355 -0.12 -5.84 15.81
CA LEU A 355 -0.20 -7.21 16.33
C LEU A 355 0.11 -8.23 15.22
N PRO A 356 0.49 -9.47 15.57
CA PRO A 356 0.70 -10.55 14.61
C PRO A 356 -0.49 -10.74 13.68
N MET A 357 -0.24 -10.83 12.36
CA MET A 357 -1.30 -11.02 11.37
C MET A 357 -0.76 -11.71 10.12
N TYR A 358 -0.92 -13.02 10.02
CA TYR A 358 -0.51 -13.83 8.86
C TYR A 358 -1.50 -14.98 8.62
N TYR A 359 -1.49 -15.57 7.43
CA TYR A 359 -2.50 -16.55 6.99
C TYR A 359 -2.59 -17.78 7.89
N GLU A 360 -1.45 -18.32 8.33
CA GLU A 360 -1.38 -19.54 9.16
C GLU A 360 -1.59 -19.29 10.66
N LEU A 361 -1.81 -18.03 11.08
CA LEU A 361 -2.11 -17.73 12.49
C LEU A 361 -3.43 -18.37 12.88
N GLU A 362 -3.42 -19.12 13.99
CA GLU A 362 -4.63 -19.78 14.46
C GLU A 362 -5.51 -18.82 15.28
N ILE A 363 -6.83 -18.93 15.07
CA ILE A 363 -7.82 -18.12 15.80
C ILE A 363 -7.70 -18.33 17.32
N GLU A 364 -7.42 -19.57 17.74
CA GLU A 364 -7.22 -19.90 19.15
C GLU A 364 -5.96 -19.27 19.75
N ASP A 365 -4.87 -19.12 18.98
CA ASP A 365 -3.69 -18.38 19.42
C ASP A 365 -4.00 -16.88 19.58
N VAL A 366 -4.81 -16.31 18.69
CA VAL A 366 -5.28 -14.92 18.81
C VAL A 366 -6.07 -14.75 20.12
N LYS A 367 -7.06 -15.59 20.37
CA LYS A 367 -7.95 -15.50 21.55
C LYS A 367 -7.19 -15.77 22.85
N ASN A 368 -6.57 -16.94 22.93
CA ASN A 368 -6.11 -17.51 24.20
C ASN A 368 -4.70 -17.06 24.60
N ARG A 369 -3.97 -16.44 23.67
CA ARG A 369 -2.61 -15.97 23.93
C ARG A 369 -2.47 -14.48 23.70
N ILE A 370 -2.74 -13.96 22.49
CA ILE A 370 -2.48 -12.56 22.16
C ILE A 370 -3.48 -11.65 22.88
N VAL A 371 -4.78 -11.84 22.65
CA VAL A 371 -5.84 -11.04 23.28
C VAL A 371 -5.76 -11.15 24.79
N LYS A 372 -5.66 -12.38 25.32
CA LYS A 372 -5.53 -12.62 26.76
C LYS A 372 -4.35 -11.86 27.36
N SER A 373 -3.16 -11.94 26.76
CA SER A 373 -1.96 -11.23 27.25
C SER A 373 -2.15 -9.70 27.24
N ILE A 374 -2.83 -9.16 26.22
CA ILE A 374 -3.14 -7.72 26.17
C ILE A 374 -4.12 -7.33 27.27
N LEU A 375 -5.18 -8.13 27.51
CA LEU A 375 -6.14 -7.87 28.59
C LEU A 375 -5.47 -7.93 29.96
N GLU A 376 -4.59 -8.90 30.20
CA GLU A 376 -3.78 -9.00 31.42
C GLU A 376 -2.91 -7.77 31.64
N PHE A 377 -2.27 -7.24 30.59
CA PHE A 377 -1.49 -6.00 30.67
C PHE A 377 -2.36 -4.82 31.14
N TYR A 378 -3.59 -4.72 30.65
CA TYR A 378 -4.54 -3.66 31.02
C TYR A 378 -5.37 -3.99 32.27
N LYS A 379 -5.14 -5.14 32.91
CA LYS A 379 -5.87 -5.58 34.12
C LYS A 379 -7.39 -5.61 33.91
N VAL A 380 -7.81 -6.31 32.86
CA VAL A 380 -9.23 -6.51 32.48
C VAL A 380 -9.53 -7.99 32.38
#